data_09f1dce7809cc575d1592777edac1e9e
#
_entry.id   09f1dce7809cc575d1592777edac1e9e
#
_cell.length_a   1.000
_cell.length_b   1.000
_cell.length_c   1.000
_cell.angle_alpha   90.00
_cell.angle_beta   90.00
_cell.angle_gamma   90.00
#
_symmetry.space_group_name_H-M   'P 1'
#
loop_
_entity.id
_entity.type
_entity.pdbx_description
1 polymer ?
#
loop_
_entity_poly.entity_id
_entity_poly.type
_entity_poly.pdbx_seq_one_letter_code
_entity_poly.pdbx_strand_id
1 'polypeptide(L)'
;MQIIVKLQDELYGLALRFTGDSEKSKKAVIKAFNKILKSYHCDSSETRVELYKNLFNNIGFFSICKKSLDKAGFINIAKHSLSVFDKKVFVLKYEADFTVNEISYILRSSSEKIKKSLLKSTERVSDALKDLENEM
;
A
#
# COMPACT_ATOMS: atom_id res chain seq x y z
N MET A 1 -1.61 -16.50 -16.47
CA MET A 1 -2.12 -17.29 -15.34
C MET A 1 -1.27 -17.15 -14.10
N GLN A 2 0.04 -17.41 -14.18
CA GLN A 2 0.95 -17.25 -13.03
C GLN A 2 1.05 -15.82 -12.52
N ILE A 3 0.94 -14.82 -13.40
CA ILE A 3 0.96 -13.41 -13.05
C ILE A 3 -0.27 -13.04 -12.20
N ILE A 4 -1.43 -13.58 -12.54
CA ILE A 4 -2.68 -13.31 -11.81
C ILE A 4 -2.62 -13.90 -10.40
N VAL A 5 -2.09 -15.10 -10.25
CA VAL A 5 -1.94 -15.75 -8.93
C VAL A 5 -0.99 -14.96 -8.04
N LYS A 6 0.14 -14.51 -8.59
CA LYS A 6 1.08 -13.65 -7.86
C LYS A 6 0.44 -12.35 -7.43
N LEU A 7 -0.35 -11.72 -8.31
CA LEU A 7 -1.04 -10.48 -7.99
C LEU A 7 -2.08 -10.68 -6.89
N GLN A 8 -2.80 -11.80 -6.90
CA GLN A 8 -3.76 -12.12 -5.84
C GLN A 8 -3.07 -12.20 -4.48
N ASP A 9 -1.97 -12.94 -4.39
CA ASP A 9 -1.23 -13.09 -3.16
C ASP A 9 -0.64 -11.78 -2.68
N GLU A 10 -0.09 -10.99 -3.60
CA GLU A 10 0.47 -9.67 -3.32
C GLU A 10 -0.60 -8.73 -2.76
N LEU A 11 -1.74 -8.65 -3.42
CA LEU A 11 -2.85 -7.77 -3.02
C LEU A 11 -3.48 -8.23 -1.70
N TYR A 12 -3.66 -9.54 -1.53
CA TYR A 12 -4.19 -10.07 -0.28
C TYR A 12 -3.27 -9.77 0.90
N GLY A 13 -1.98 -10.02 0.74
CA GLY A 13 -0.99 -9.72 1.78
C GLY A 13 -0.99 -8.24 2.17
N LEU A 14 -1.04 -7.37 1.17
CA LEU A 14 -1.11 -5.93 1.40
C LEU A 14 -2.41 -5.53 2.10
N ALA A 15 -3.55 -6.03 1.63
CA ALA A 15 -4.85 -5.77 2.25
C ALA A 15 -4.88 -6.21 3.70
N LEU A 16 -4.32 -7.38 3.99
CA LEU A 16 -4.26 -7.92 5.34
C LEU A 16 -3.44 -7.01 6.27
N ARG A 17 -2.34 -6.47 5.77
CA ARG A 17 -1.50 -5.52 6.53
C ARG A 17 -2.27 -4.27 6.91
N PHE A 18 -3.16 -3.78 6.03
CA PHE A 18 -3.94 -2.57 6.29
C PHE A 18 -5.23 -2.83 7.06
N THR A 19 -5.91 -3.93 6.83
CA THR A 19 -7.19 -4.22 7.47
C THR A 19 -7.07 -5.03 8.75
N GLY A 20 -6.08 -5.91 8.82
CA GLY A 20 -5.96 -6.86 9.92
C GLY A 20 -7.05 -7.93 9.98
N ASP A 21 -7.84 -8.03 8.92
CA ASP A 21 -9.02 -8.89 8.87
C ASP A 21 -9.00 -9.71 7.58
N SER A 22 -8.92 -11.02 7.71
CA SER A 22 -8.86 -11.96 6.60
C SER A 22 -10.06 -11.86 5.67
N GLU A 23 -11.28 -11.77 6.23
CA GLU A 23 -12.51 -11.71 5.43
C GLU A 23 -12.64 -10.39 4.67
N LYS A 24 -12.35 -9.26 5.31
CA LYS A 24 -12.34 -7.96 4.65
C LYS A 24 -11.30 -7.91 3.53
N SER A 25 -10.12 -8.48 3.78
CA SER A 25 -9.05 -8.53 2.79
C SER A 25 -9.45 -9.35 1.57
N LYS A 26 -10.03 -10.53 1.78
CA LYS A 26 -10.53 -11.38 0.69
C LYS A 26 -11.59 -10.66 -0.14
N LYS A 27 -12.56 -10.02 0.52
CA LYS A 27 -13.62 -9.28 -0.17
C LYS A 27 -13.06 -8.13 -0.99
N ALA A 28 -12.12 -7.38 -0.44
CA ALA A 28 -11.50 -6.26 -1.14
C ALA A 28 -10.75 -6.72 -2.39
N VAL A 29 -10.00 -7.81 -2.29
CA VAL A 29 -9.25 -8.38 -3.43
C VAL A 29 -10.22 -8.89 -4.50
N ILE A 30 -11.25 -9.64 -4.11
CA ILE A 30 -12.25 -10.17 -5.04
C ILE A 30 -12.94 -9.02 -5.79
N LYS A 31 -13.35 -7.97 -5.08
CA LYS A 31 -13.99 -6.81 -5.72
C LYS A 31 -13.06 -6.12 -6.71
N ALA A 32 -11.77 -5.97 -6.35
CA ALA A 32 -10.78 -5.35 -7.23
C ALA A 32 -10.62 -6.13 -8.52
N PHE A 33 -10.50 -7.45 -8.43
CA PHE A 33 -10.38 -8.32 -9.61
C PHE A 33 -11.66 -8.34 -10.44
N ASN A 34 -12.82 -8.43 -9.81
CA ASN A 34 -14.10 -8.45 -10.53
C ASN A 34 -14.32 -7.17 -11.33
N LYS A 35 -13.95 -6.04 -10.80
CA LYS A 35 -14.06 -4.77 -11.49
C LYS A 35 -13.21 -4.73 -12.74
N ILE A 36 -12.01 -5.28 -12.68
CA ILE A 36 -11.09 -5.33 -13.81
C ILE A 36 -11.54 -6.32 -14.87
N LEU A 37 -12.00 -7.50 -14.45
CA LEU A 37 -12.47 -8.53 -15.38
C LEU A 37 -13.67 -8.08 -16.21
N LYS A 38 -14.48 -7.16 -15.69
CA LYS A 38 -15.62 -6.62 -16.43
C LYS A 38 -15.26 -5.59 -17.49
N SER A 39 -14.13 -4.91 -17.34
CA SER A 39 -13.80 -3.75 -18.16
C SER A 39 -12.51 -3.87 -18.94
N TYR A 40 -11.76 -4.96 -18.86
CA TYR A 40 -10.37 -4.91 -19.31
C TYR A 40 -9.86 -6.12 -20.04
N HIS A 41 -9.04 -5.82 -21.03
CA HIS A 41 -8.13 -6.77 -21.65
C HIS A 41 -6.81 -6.68 -20.89
N CYS A 42 -6.32 -7.82 -20.41
CA CYS A 42 -5.14 -7.91 -19.58
C CYS A 42 -3.88 -7.42 -20.28
N ASP A 43 -3.51 -6.18 -20.05
CA ASP A 43 -2.14 -5.77 -20.28
C ASP A 43 -1.50 -5.48 -18.94
N SER A 44 -0.29 -6.01 -18.73
CA SER A 44 0.25 -6.29 -17.43
C SER A 44 0.49 -5.09 -16.51
N SER A 45 0.99 -3.96 -17.03
CA SER A 45 1.35 -2.82 -16.16
C SER A 45 0.15 -1.97 -15.78
N GLU A 46 -0.74 -1.70 -16.73
CA GLU A 46 -1.97 -0.93 -16.47
C GLU A 46 -2.92 -1.69 -15.56
N THR A 47 -3.02 -3.00 -15.76
CA THR A 47 -3.84 -3.87 -14.91
C THR A 47 -3.39 -3.83 -13.46
N ARG A 48 -2.08 -3.88 -13.23
CA ARG A 48 -1.53 -3.83 -11.88
C ARG A 48 -1.87 -2.52 -11.17
N VAL A 49 -1.70 -1.40 -11.85
CA VAL A 49 -2.05 -0.07 -11.32
C VAL A 49 -3.54 0.00 -10.97
N GLU A 50 -4.41 -0.46 -11.87
CA GLU A 50 -5.86 -0.46 -11.66
C GLU A 50 -6.27 -1.37 -10.49
N LEU A 51 -5.63 -2.53 -10.35
CA LEU A 51 -5.91 -3.45 -9.24
C LEU A 51 -5.57 -2.80 -7.90
N TYR A 52 -4.42 -2.16 -7.79
CA TYR A 52 -4.02 -1.47 -6.56
C TYR A 52 -4.94 -0.31 -6.25
N LYS A 53 -5.34 0.47 -7.26
CA LYS A 53 -6.29 1.57 -7.07
C LYS A 53 -7.63 1.06 -6.54
N ASN A 54 -8.16 0.01 -7.16
CA ASN A 54 -9.43 -0.58 -6.75
C ASN A 54 -9.32 -1.20 -5.36
N LEU A 55 -8.20 -1.82 -5.05
CA LEU A 55 -7.97 -2.40 -3.73
C LEU A 55 -8.04 -1.34 -2.64
N PHE A 56 -7.31 -0.23 -2.79
CA PHE A 56 -7.31 0.84 -1.80
C PHE A 56 -8.68 1.51 -1.69
N ASN A 57 -9.42 1.63 -2.80
CA ASN A 57 -10.80 2.11 -2.77
C ASN A 57 -11.72 1.18 -1.97
N ASN A 58 -11.56 -0.12 -2.16
CA ASN A 58 -12.40 -1.12 -1.49
C ASN A 58 -12.11 -1.26 0.00
N ILE A 59 -10.83 -1.09 0.38
CA ILE A 59 -10.45 -1.11 1.79
C ILE A 59 -11.11 0.05 2.53
N GLY A 60 -11.11 1.25 1.95
CA GLY A 60 -11.72 2.43 2.53
C GLY A 60 -11.03 2.89 3.81
N PHE A 61 -11.34 4.11 4.21
CA PHE A 61 -10.71 4.72 5.38
C PHE A 61 -11.07 4.00 6.68
N PHE A 62 -12.34 3.62 6.83
CA PHE A 62 -12.84 3.03 8.08
C PHE A 62 -12.46 1.56 8.29
N SER A 63 -11.95 0.91 7.26
CA SER A 63 -11.54 -0.50 7.34
C SER A 63 -10.09 -0.66 7.81
N ILE A 64 -9.34 0.42 7.91
CA ILE A 64 -7.92 0.36 8.26
C ILE A 64 -7.74 0.19 9.75
N CYS A 65 -7.02 -0.86 10.15
CA CYS A 65 -6.71 -1.16 11.53
C CYS A 65 -5.31 -0.67 11.89
N LYS A 66 -5.23 0.37 12.72
CA LYS A 66 -3.95 0.96 13.12
C LYS A 66 -3.05 -0.04 13.86
N LYS A 67 -3.62 -0.88 14.70
CA LYS A 67 -2.88 -1.94 15.40
C LYS A 67 -2.25 -2.94 14.43
N SER A 68 -2.97 -3.31 13.39
CA SER A 68 -2.49 -4.24 12.39
C SER A 68 -1.33 -3.64 11.59
N LEU A 69 -1.41 -2.37 11.24
CA LEU A 69 -0.32 -1.67 10.56
C LEU A 69 0.96 -1.69 11.39
N ASP A 70 0.84 -1.47 12.70
CA ASP A 70 1.98 -1.44 13.61
C ASP A 70 2.62 -2.83 13.74
N LYS A 71 1.83 -3.90 13.70
CA LYS A 71 2.31 -5.27 13.86
C LYS A 71 2.79 -5.93 12.57
N ALA A 72 2.37 -5.43 11.42
CA ALA A 72 2.54 -6.12 10.14
C ALA A 72 3.82 -5.76 9.37
N GLY A 73 4.86 -5.31 10.06
CA GLY A 73 6.16 -5.10 9.46
C GLY A 73 6.41 -3.72 8.87
N PHE A 74 5.53 -2.76 9.10
CA PHE A 74 5.83 -1.37 8.80
C PHE A 74 6.83 -0.84 9.82
N ILE A 75 7.76 0.00 9.39
CA ILE A 75 8.68 0.66 10.30
C ILE A 75 7.88 1.64 11.14
N ASN A 76 7.74 1.32 12.41
CA ASN A 76 6.94 2.11 13.32
C ASN A 76 7.59 2.15 14.70
N ILE A 77 8.43 3.11 14.87
CA ILE A 77 9.00 3.44 16.20
C ILE A 77 8.19 4.62 16.70
N ALA A 78 7.76 4.56 17.97
CA ALA A 78 6.76 5.46 18.55
C ALA A 78 6.97 6.94 18.23
N LYS A 79 8.21 7.42 18.26
CA LYS A 79 8.52 8.84 17.98
C LYS A 79 8.73 9.14 16.49
N HIS A 80 8.73 8.13 15.63
CA HIS A 80 8.94 8.27 14.17
C HIS A 80 7.82 7.65 13.36
N SER A 81 6.66 7.39 13.97
CA SER A 81 5.56 6.70 13.30
C SER A 81 5.05 7.47 12.07
N LEU A 82 4.80 6.74 11.00
CA LEU A 82 4.23 7.28 9.77
C LEU A 82 2.70 7.31 9.85
N SER A 83 2.09 8.31 9.22
CA SER A 83 0.64 8.33 9.04
C SER A 83 0.20 7.18 8.13
N VAL A 84 -1.10 6.87 8.11
CA VAL A 84 -1.64 5.84 7.21
C VAL A 84 -1.36 6.21 5.75
N PHE A 85 -1.55 7.46 5.38
CA PHE A 85 -1.27 7.93 4.02
C PHE A 85 0.22 7.72 3.67
N ASP A 86 1.12 8.10 4.56
CA ASP A 86 2.56 7.96 4.33
C ASP A 86 2.96 6.48 4.21
N LYS A 87 2.34 5.60 4.99
CA LYS A 87 2.57 4.15 4.89
C LYS A 87 2.14 3.61 3.52
N LYS A 88 0.97 4.05 3.02
CA LYS A 88 0.50 3.67 1.68
C LYS A 88 1.48 4.11 0.60
N VAL A 89 1.92 5.36 0.66
CA VAL A 89 2.87 5.91 -0.31
C VAL A 89 4.19 5.14 -0.26
N PHE A 90 4.70 4.90 0.93
CA PHE A 90 5.97 4.19 1.13
C PHE A 90 5.91 2.76 0.57
N VAL A 91 4.85 2.03 0.88
CA VAL A 91 4.65 0.66 0.37
C VAL A 91 4.55 0.66 -1.15
N LEU A 92 3.77 1.56 -1.72
CA LEU A 92 3.61 1.63 -3.17
C LEU A 92 4.91 1.96 -3.89
N LYS A 93 5.74 2.82 -3.30
CA LYS A 93 7.02 3.20 -3.90
C LYS A 93 8.08 2.12 -3.74
N TYR A 94 8.28 1.62 -2.53
CA TYR A 94 9.45 0.79 -2.20
C TYR A 94 9.18 -0.71 -2.21
N GLU A 95 7.96 -1.14 -1.93
CA GLU A 95 7.62 -2.56 -2.00
C GLU A 95 6.96 -2.94 -3.32
N ALA A 96 6.11 -2.08 -3.86
CA ALA A 96 5.37 -2.37 -5.11
C ALA A 96 6.03 -1.77 -6.35
N ASP A 97 7.02 -0.90 -6.18
CA ASP A 97 7.85 -0.35 -7.26
C ASP A 97 7.08 0.54 -8.25
N PHE A 98 6.07 1.24 -7.79
CA PHE A 98 5.35 2.20 -8.62
C PHE A 98 6.08 3.54 -8.71
N THR A 99 5.88 4.25 -9.81
CA THR A 99 6.36 5.62 -9.98
C THR A 99 5.49 6.59 -9.19
N VAL A 100 5.99 7.82 -8.99
CA VAL A 100 5.22 8.88 -8.32
C VAL A 100 3.89 9.13 -9.06
N ASN A 101 3.91 9.14 -10.38
CA ASN A 101 2.69 9.36 -11.17
C ASN A 101 1.68 8.22 -10.99
N GLU A 102 2.16 6.99 -10.95
CA GLU A 102 1.31 5.82 -10.71
C GLU A 102 0.70 5.86 -9.30
N ILE A 103 1.50 6.22 -8.30
CA ILE A 103 1.02 6.34 -6.91
C ILE A 103 -0.02 7.45 -6.81
N SER A 104 0.22 8.58 -7.48
CA SER A 104 -0.73 9.70 -7.55
C SER A 104 -2.09 9.23 -8.08
N TYR A 105 -2.08 8.43 -9.13
CA TYR A 105 -3.28 7.85 -9.71
C TYR A 105 -3.96 6.85 -8.75
N ILE A 106 -3.17 5.94 -8.17
CA ILE A 106 -3.67 4.91 -7.25
C ILE A 106 -4.36 5.54 -6.03
N LEU A 107 -3.73 6.53 -5.42
CA LEU A 107 -4.22 7.15 -4.19
C LEU A 107 -5.09 8.38 -4.42
N ARG A 108 -5.31 8.76 -5.68
CA ARG A 108 -6.09 9.95 -6.06
C ARG A 108 -5.58 11.20 -5.35
N SER A 109 -4.27 11.37 -5.34
CA SER A 109 -3.61 12.52 -4.72
C SER A 109 -2.66 13.17 -5.71
N SER A 110 -2.36 14.45 -5.53
CA SER A 110 -1.43 15.16 -6.42
C SER A 110 -0.02 14.59 -6.31
N SER A 111 0.74 14.67 -7.39
CA SER A 111 2.13 14.22 -7.38
C SER A 111 2.98 14.99 -6.36
N GLU A 112 2.66 16.26 -6.13
CA GLU A 112 3.34 17.06 -5.11
C GLU A 112 3.12 16.51 -3.71
N LYS A 113 1.89 16.11 -3.39
CA LYS A 113 1.55 15.50 -2.11
C LYS A 113 2.29 14.18 -1.93
N ILE A 114 2.39 13.38 -3.00
CA ILE A 114 3.13 12.12 -2.98
C ILE A 114 4.62 12.39 -2.72
N LYS A 115 5.21 13.35 -3.41
CA LYS A 115 6.63 13.72 -3.23
C LYS A 115 6.92 14.20 -1.80
N LYS A 116 6.04 15.02 -1.23
CA LYS A 116 6.16 15.46 0.16
C LYS A 116 6.09 14.29 1.13
N SER A 117 5.16 13.38 0.91
CA SER A 117 5.02 12.17 1.72
C SER A 117 6.28 11.31 1.66
N LEU A 118 6.85 11.11 0.47
CA LEU A 118 8.07 10.34 0.30
C LEU A 118 9.25 10.97 1.03
N LEU A 119 9.41 12.28 0.92
CA LEU A 119 10.48 12.99 1.61
C LEU A 119 10.36 12.82 3.13
N LYS A 120 9.17 13.05 3.66
CA LYS A 120 8.87 12.90 5.07
C LYS A 120 9.09 11.46 5.56
N SER A 121 8.61 10.49 4.80
CA SER A 121 8.76 9.07 5.13
C SER A 121 10.22 8.65 5.14
N THR A 122 10.99 9.08 4.15
CA THR A 122 12.41 8.77 4.05
C THR A 122 13.18 9.34 5.24
N GLU A 123 12.88 10.56 5.66
CA GLU A 123 13.50 11.18 6.81
C GLU A 123 13.17 10.42 8.10
N ARG A 124 11.92 10.06 8.31
CA ARG A 124 11.48 9.33 9.51
C ARG A 124 12.06 7.93 9.58
N VAL A 125 12.12 7.24 8.45
CA VAL A 125 12.73 5.91 8.40
C VAL A 125 14.23 6.00 8.69
N SER A 126 14.91 6.99 8.11
CA SER A 126 16.33 7.22 8.36
C SER A 126 16.60 7.50 9.83
N ASP A 127 15.78 8.35 10.45
CA ASP A 127 15.92 8.67 11.88
C ASP A 127 15.65 7.44 12.75
N ALA A 128 14.66 6.64 12.41
CA ALA A 128 14.35 5.39 13.12
C ALA A 128 15.52 4.42 13.07
N LEU A 129 16.16 4.28 11.90
CA LEU A 129 17.33 3.41 11.73
C LEU A 129 18.53 3.91 12.54
N LYS A 130 18.74 5.22 12.60
CA LYS A 130 19.79 5.81 13.42
C LYS A 130 19.57 5.54 14.91
N ASP A 131 18.32 5.67 15.37
CA ASP A 131 17.97 5.37 16.76
C ASP A 131 18.26 3.91 17.10
N LEU A 132 17.95 2.99 16.19
CA LEU A 132 18.25 1.57 16.37
C LEU A 132 19.76 1.32 16.45
N GLU A 133 20.55 1.96 15.63
CA GLU A 133 22.02 1.88 15.69
C GLU A 133 22.57 2.38 17.03
N ASN A 134 22.00 3.46 17.55
CA ASN A 134 22.43 4.03 18.82
C ASN A 134 22.06 3.16 20.02
N GLU A 135 21.02 2.32 19.91
CA GLU A 135 20.62 1.37 20.95
C GLU A 135 21.48 0.11 20.97
N MET A 136 22.17 -0.16 19.87
CA MET A 136 23.08 -1.29 19.77
C MET A 136 24.49 -0.94 20.22
#